data_6fcc490aeb6f5934b4908b5fe92fe23e
#
_entry.id   6fcc490aeb6f5934b4908b5fe92fe23e
#
_cell.length_a   1.000
_cell.length_b   1.000
_cell.length_c   1.000
_cell.angle_alpha   90.00
_cell.angle_beta   90.00
_cell.angle_gamma   90.00
#
_symmetry.space_group_name_H-M   'P 1'
#
loop_
_entity.id
_entity.type
_entity.pdbx_description
1 polymer ?
#
loop_
_entity_poly.entity_id
_entity_poly.type
_entity_poly.pdbx_seq_one_letter_code
_entity_poly.pdbx_strand_id
1 'polypeptide(L)'
;MRIGLVDVDGHNFPNLALMKLSAWHKCRGDTVEFADPAARRYDKVYMSKVFTFSRDCTDRYDCEVVRAGTGYRDYATILPEEIEHICPDYSLYGVKEAYGFLTRGCVNRCSWCVVPHKEGEVRAHADIEEFLDGHKHAVLLDNNVLASEWGLMQIEKIVRMGIRVDFNQGLDARRIARTPEIAALLARVKWIRFLRMAYDSRAMQDDVHKAIELLRKHGVPARRLFFYVLIRDDTEDALGRIRELKALGCQPFAQPYRDFEHEGKPSWEQWRLAYWCNRKPLFHSVDYEEYRKKRT
;
A
#
# COMPACT_ATOMS: atom_id res chain seq x y z
N MET A 1 17.24 -26.92 -6.92
CA MET A 1 17.00 -26.16 -8.17
C MET A 1 17.65 -24.78 -8.04
N ARG A 2 17.91 -24.12 -9.17
CA ARG A 2 18.31 -22.71 -9.22
C ARG A 2 17.13 -21.87 -9.69
N ILE A 3 16.64 -20.99 -8.82
CA ILE A 3 15.42 -20.21 -9.02
C ILE A 3 15.80 -18.76 -9.24
N GLY A 4 15.33 -18.18 -10.35
CA GLY A 4 15.45 -16.76 -10.64
C GLY A 4 14.18 -15.99 -10.26
N LEU A 5 14.33 -14.83 -9.64
CA LEU A 5 13.24 -13.93 -9.30
C LEU A 5 13.38 -12.62 -10.07
N VAL A 6 12.30 -12.16 -10.70
CA VAL A 6 12.26 -10.87 -11.42
C VAL A 6 11.20 -9.97 -10.81
N ASP A 7 11.65 -8.88 -10.21
CA ASP A 7 10.78 -7.80 -9.76
C ASP A 7 10.69 -6.73 -10.86
N VAL A 8 9.61 -6.77 -11.62
CA VAL A 8 9.42 -5.91 -12.81
C VAL A 8 9.25 -4.44 -12.43
N ASP A 9 8.76 -4.16 -11.23
CA ASP A 9 8.55 -2.80 -10.75
C ASP A 9 9.81 -2.19 -10.12
N GLY A 10 10.85 -3.00 -9.95
CA GLY A 10 12.12 -2.60 -9.35
C GLY A 10 12.15 -2.76 -7.82
N HIS A 11 13.35 -2.66 -7.26
CA HIS A 11 13.62 -3.07 -5.89
C HIS A 11 13.41 -1.96 -4.83
N ASN A 12 12.77 -0.85 -5.19
CA ASN A 12 12.54 0.27 -4.26
C ASN A 12 11.49 -0.02 -3.18
N PHE A 13 10.59 -0.96 -3.45
CA PHE A 13 9.61 -1.46 -2.51
C PHE A 13 9.56 -2.99 -2.62
N PRO A 14 9.70 -3.74 -1.51
CA PRO A 14 9.82 -5.18 -1.58
C PRO A 14 8.54 -5.84 -2.11
N ASN A 15 8.72 -6.80 -3.01
CA ASN A 15 7.62 -7.59 -3.54
C ASN A 15 7.38 -8.80 -2.62
N LEU A 16 6.28 -8.76 -1.87
CA LEU A 16 5.97 -9.78 -0.86
C LEU A 16 5.83 -11.18 -1.47
N ALA A 17 5.25 -11.30 -2.67
CA ALA A 17 5.10 -12.60 -3.34
C ALA A 17 6.48 -13.22 -3.66
N LEU A 18 7.43 -12.42 -4.15
CA LEU A 18 8.78 -12.87 -4.43
C LEU A 18 9.54 -13.25 -3.15
N MET A 19 9.34 -12.51 -2.05
CA MET A 19 9.93 -12.88 -0.76
C MET A 19 9.38 -14.21 -0.22
N LYS A 20 8.08 -14.47 -0.37
CA LYS A 20 7.47 -15.75 0.02
C LYS A 20 7.95 -16.90 -0.85
N LEU A 21 8.03 -16.70 -2.17
CA LEU A 21 8.62 -17.68 -3.09
C LEU A 21 10.08 -17.98 -2.77
N SER A 22 10.86 -16.94 -2.43
CA SER A 22 12.25 -17.12 -1.99
C SER A 22 12.34 -17.98 -0.74
N ALA A 23 11.54 -17.67 0.29
CA ALA A 23 11.52 -18.43 1.54
C ALA A 23 11.15 -19.90 1.28
N TRP A 24 10.10 -20.15 0.50
CA TRP A 24 9.61 -21.49 0.20
C TRP A 24 10.66 -22.34 -0.54
N HIS A 25 11.30 -21.79 -1.57
CA HIS A 25 12.35 -22.49 -2.31
C HIS A 25 13.61 -22.73 -1.47
N LYS A 26 14.04 -21.74 -0.68
CA LYS A 26 15.19 -21.89 0.22
C LYS A 26 14.95 -22.96 1.29
N CYS A 27 13.75 -23.06 1.85
CA CYS A 27 13.39 -24.14 2.79
C CYS A 27 13.48 -25.53 2.17
N ARG A 28 13.39 -25.65 0.84
CA ARG A 28 13.51 -26.90 0.07
C ARG A 28 14.93 -27.18 -0.40
N GLY A 29 15.90 -26.33 -0.02
CA GLY A 29 17.28 -26.45 -0.40
C GLY A 29 17.62 -25.91 -1.80
N ASP A 30 16.72 -25.14 -2.41
CA ASP A 30 16.95 -24.48 -3.69
C ASP A 30 17.84 -23.24 -3.52
N THR A 31 18.61 -22.90 -4.54
CA THR A 31 19.34 -21.62 -4.62
C THR A 31 18.42 -20.59 -5.26
N VAL A 32 18.21 -19.45 -4.55
CA VAL A 32 17.31 -18.38 -5.01
C VAL A 32 18.08 -17.08 -5.08
N GLU A 33 17.91 -16.34 -6.21
CA GLU A 33 18.51 -15.04 -6.42
C GLU A 33 17.63 -14.17 -7.34
N PHE A 34 17.88 -12.86 -7.38
CA PHE A 34 17.35 -12.04 -8.46
C PHE A 34 17.97 -12.49 -9.77
N ALA A 35 17.13 -12.70 -10.78
CA ALA A 35 17.55 -13.28 -12.04
C ALA A 35 18.47 -12.32 -12.80
N ASP A 36 19.63 -12.83 -13.19
CA ASP A 36 20.56 -12.20 -14.10
C ASP A 36 20.38 -12.80 -15.51
N PRO A 37 19.95 -12.03 -16.52
CA PRO A 37 19.76 -12.55 -17.88
C PRO A 37 21.08 -13.04 -18.53
N ALA A 38 22.24 -12.60 -18.01
CA ALA A 38 23.54 -13.12 -18.44
C ALA A 38 23.92 -14.45 -17.75
N ALA A 39 23.26 -14.81 -16.67
CA ALA A 39 23.49 -16.07 -15.98
C ALA A 39 22.88 -17.24 -16.77
N ARG A 40 23.68 -18.24 -17.06
CA ARG A 40 23.40 -19.23 -18.10
C ARG A 40 22.32 -20.27 -17.80
N ARG A 41 21.84 -20.47 -16.56
CA ARG A 41 20.81 -21.50 -16.30
C ARG A 41 20.05 -21.26 -15.01
N TYR A 42 18.78 -20.98 -15.12
CA TYR A 42 17.78 -21.19 -14.09
C TYR A 42 16.96 -22.42 -14.41
N ASP A 43 16.52 -23.15 -13.41
CA ASP A 43 15.56 -24.25 -13.59
C ASP A 43 14.14 -23.68 -13.73
N LYS A 44 13.87 -22.53 -13.06
CA LYS A 44 12.62 -21.81 -13.14
C LYS A 44 12.81 -20.32 -12.80
N VAL A 45 12.02 -19.47 -13.44
CA VAL A 45 11.98 -18.03 -13.16
C VAL A 45 10.57 -17.61 -12.78
N TYR A 46 10.44 -16.85 -11.69
CA TYR A 46 9.21 -16.18 -11.32
C TYR A 46 9.34 -14.68 -11.59
N MET A 47 8.38 -14.15 -12.32
CA MET A 47 8.35 -12.73 -12.72
C MET A 47 7.09 -12.07 -12.16
N SER A 48 7.26 -11.15 -11.23
CA SER A 48 6.14 -10.45 -10.60
C SER A 48 6.07 -9.00 -11.04
N LYS A 49 4.87 -8.55 -11.41
CA LYS A 49 4.57 -7.17 -11.79
C LYS A 49 3.34 -6.68 -11.03
N VAL A 50 3.48 -5.59 -10.27
CA VAL A 50 2.41 -5.02 -9.45
C VAL A 50 1.67 -3.92 -10.20
N PHE A 51 2.39 -3.04 -10.90
CA PHE A 51 1.80 -1.88 -11.58
C PHE A 51 1.67 -2.09 -13.08
N THR A 52 0.48 -1.81 -13.62
CA THR A 52 0.18 -1.91 -15.07
C THR A 52 1.05 -0.99 -15.91
N PHE A 53 1.47 0.13 -15.36
CA PHE A 53 2.26 1.16 -16.05
C PHE A 53 3.78 0.94 -16.00
N SER A 54 4.27 -0.01 -15.22
CA SER A 54 5.70 -0.37 -15.23
C SER A 54 6.05 -0.98 -16.60
N ARG A 55 7.23 -0.59 -17.10
CA ARG A 55 7.76 -1.18 -18.33
C ARG A 55 7.99 -2.67 -18.09
N ASP A 56 7.55 -3.49 -19.04
CA ASP A 56 7.71 -4.94 -18.91
C ASP A 56 9.18 -5.38 -19.05
N CYS A 57 9.51 -6.47 -18.38
CA CYS A 57 10.81 -7.11 -18.53
C CYS A 57 10.87 -7.83 -19.88
N THR A 58 11.87 -7.51 -20.67
CA THR A 58 12.09 -8.12 -22.02
C THR A 58 13.12 -9.24 -22.02
N ASP A 59 13.72 -9.54 -20.86
CA ASP A 59 14.72 -10.56 -20.70
C ASP A 59 14.15 -11.95 -21.04
N ARG A 60 14.99 -12.78 -21.65
CA ARG A 60 14.64 -14.16 -22.04
C ARG A 60 15.43 -15.14 -21.20
N TYR A 61 14.76 -16.19 -20.78
CA TYR A 61 15.34 -17.28 -19.99
C TYR A 61 15.01 -18.62 -20.68
N ASP A 62 15.99 -19.52 -20.76
CA ASP A 62 15.84 -20.84 -21.38
C ASP A 62 15.23 -21.86 -20.41
N CYS A 63 14.18 -21.46 -19.67
CA CYS A 63 13.48 -22.27 -18.70
C CYS A 63 12.02 -21.84 -18.61
N GLU A 64 11.23 -22.53 -17.79
CA GLU A 64 9.87 -22.11 -17.46
C GLU A 64 9.88 -20.73 -16.77
N VAL A 65 9.09 -19.79 -17.30
CA VAL A 65 8.89 -18.46 -16.71
C VAL A 65 7.44 -18.30 -16.29
N VAL A 66 7.21 -18.23 -14.98
CA VAL A 66 5.88 -17.94 -14.41
C VAL A 66 5.73 -16.43 -14.24
N ARG A 67 4.80 -15.83 -14.96
CA ARG A 67 4.45 -14.42 -14.85
C ARG A 67 3.16 -14.28 -14.09
N ALA A 68 3.13 -13.41 -13.06
CA ALA A 68 1.95 -13.15 -12.27
C ALA A 68 1.93 -11.73 -11.68
N GLY A 69 0.78 -11.34 -11.19
CA GLY A 69 0.56 -10.09 -10.47
C GLY A 69 -0.35 -9.11 -11.19
N THR A 70 -0.86 -8.16 -10.40
CA THR A 70 -1.85 -7.14 -10.83
C THR A 70 -1.41 -6.37 -12.06
N GLY A 71 -0.10 -6.12 -12.23
CA GLY A 71 0.47 -5.40 -13.37
C GLY A 71 0.32 -6.13 -14.70
N TYR A 72 0.15 -7.45 -14.68
CA TYR A 72 -0.22 -8.26 -15.85
C TYR A 72 -1.73 -8.41 -16.02
N ARG A 73 -2.55 -7.75 -15.17
CA ARG A 73 -4.02 -7.91 -15.11
C ARG A 73 -4.43 -9.37 -14.81
N ASP A 74 -3.53 -10.11 -14.22
CA ASP A 74 -3.79 -11.45 -13.72
C ASP A 74 -4.23 -11.37 -12.26
N TYR A 75 -5.52 -11.58 -12.05
CA TYR A 75 -6.15 -11.60 -10.73
C TYR A 75 -6.46 -13.03 -10.26
N ALA A 76 -6.27 -14.01 -11.14
CA ALA A 76 -6.58 -15.41 -10.87
C ALA A 76 -5.37 -16.16 -10.30
N THR A 77 -4.16 -15.83 -10.73
CA THR A 77 -2.94 -16.48 -10.23
C THR A 77 -2.63 -15.99 -8.83
N ILE A 78 -2.86 -16.85 -7.84
CA ILE A 78 -2.54 -16.64 -6.43
C ILE A 78 -1.44 -17.61 -6.01
N LEU A 79 -0.70 -17.26 -4.95
CA LEU A 79 0.24 -18.21 -4.36
C LEU A 79 -0.53 -19.40 -3.73
N PRO A 80 -0.03 -20.63 -3.85
CA PRO A 80 -0.54 -21.76 -3.07
C PRO A 80 -0.53 -21.42 -1.57
N GLU A 81 -1.48 -21.97 -0.81
CA GLU A 81 -1.66 -21.66 0.61
C GLU A 81 -0.39 -21.91 1.42
N GLU A 82 0.33 -22.98 1.14
CA GLU A 82 1.61 -23.32 1.76
C GLU A 82 2.73 -22.27 1.51
N ILE A 83 2.63 -21.49 0.44
CA ILE A 83 3.55 -20.39 0.13
C ILE A 83 2.96 -19.06 0.67
N GLU A 84 1.64 -18.89 0.59
CA GLU A 84 0.98 -17.66 1.06
C GLU A 84 1.17 -17.47 2.57
N HIS A 85 1.24 -18.56 3.36
CA HIS A 85 1.41 -18.53 4.81
C HIS A 85 2.83 -18.81 5.30
N ILE A 86 3.84 -18.76 4.42
CA ILE A 86 5.24 -18.82 4.85
C ILE A 86 5.74 -17.43 5.26
N CYS A 87 6.60 -17.39 6.29
CA CYS A 87 7.30 -16.15 6.65
C CYS A 87 8.17 -15.67 5.48
N PRO A 88 8.06 -14.41 5.05
CA PRO A 88 8.80 -13.88 3.91
C PRO A 88 10.32 -13.89 4.13
N ASP A 89 11.09 -14.12 3.08
CA ASP A 89 12.54 -13.97 3.11
C ASP A 89 12.93 -12.49 3.01
N TYR A 90 13.09 -11.86 4.15
CA TYR A 90 13.49 -10.45 4.25
C TYR A 90 14.91 -10.18 3.74
N SER A 91 15.77 -11.21 3.72
CA SER A 91 17.14 -11.09 3.22
C SER A 91 17.20 -10.81 1.72
N LEU A 92 16.18 -11.20 0.96
CA LEU A 92 16.10 -11.00 -0.50
C LEU A 92 16.22 -9.51 -0.88
N TYR A 93 15.57 -8.62 -0.11
CA TYR A 93 15.62 -7.16 -0.32
C TYR A 93 16.49 -6.44 0.73
N GLY A 94 16.98 -7.14 1.74
CA GLY A 94 17.74 -6.54 2.85
C GLY A 94 16.92 -5.54 3.67
N VAL A 95 15.60 -5.73 3.78
CA VAL A 95 14.71 -4.84 4.52
C VAL A 95 14.75 -5.10 6.03
N LYS A 96 14.47 -4.06 6.81
CA LYS A 96 14.50 -4.09 8.28
C LYS A 96 13.09 -4.19 8.90
N GLU A 97 12.07 -4.01 8.12
CA GLU A 97 10.67 -4.13 8.50
C GLU A 97 10.10 -5.47 8.04
N ALA A 98 9.20 -6.04 8.82
CA ALA A 98 8.35 -7.14 8.37
C ALA A 98 7.29 -6.63 7.40
N TYR A 99 6.86 -7.46 6.45
CA TYR A 99 5.82 -7.15 5.47
C TYR A 99 4.78 -8.24 5.45
N GLY A 100 3.50 -7.87 5.48
CA GLY A 100 2.42 -8.85 5.42
C GLY A 100 1.02 -8.23 5.36
N PHE A 101 0.04 -9.12 5.37
CA PHE A 101 -1.38 -8.80 5.43
C PHE A 101 -2.00 -9.47 6.64
N LEU A 102 -2.76 -8.74 7.44
CA LEU A 102 -3.60 -9.28 8.51
C LEU A 102 -4.95 -9.71 7.94
N THR A 103 -5.44 -8.96 6.96
CA THR A 103 -6.70 -9.18 6.25
C THR A 103 -6.51 -9.04 4.74
N ARG A 104 -7.39 -9.65 3.96
CA ARG A 104 -7.46 -9.47 2.52
C ARG A 104 -8.83 -8.95 2.14
N GLY A 105 -8.92 -8.23 0.99
CA GLY A 105 -10.18 -7.71 0.49
C GLY A 105 -10.65 -6.41 1.14
N CYS A 106 -11.83 -5.94 0.74
CA CYS A 106 -12.40 -4.68 1.20
C CYS A 106 -13.93 -4.73 1.16
N VAL A 107 -14.59 -4.09 2.13
CA VAL A 107 -16.07 -3.95 2.15
C VAL A 107 -16.58 -2.87 1.19
N ASN A 108 -15.68 -2.00 0.71
CA ASN A 108 -16.05 -0.90 -0.18
C ASN A 108 -15.92 -1.34 -1.64
N ARG A 109 -16.88 -0.92 -2.46
CA ARG A 109 -16.90 -1.18 -3.90
C ARG A 109 -16.65 0.11 -4.67
N CYS A 110 -15.49 0.76 -4.39
CA CYS A 110 -15.12 2.00 -5.08
C CYS A 110 -14.86 1.71 -6.57
N SER A 111 -15.52 2.45 -7.46
CA SER A 111 -15.45 2.23 -8.92
C SER A 111 -14.05 2.43 -9.52
N TRP A 112 -13.17 3.09 -8.78
CA TRP A 112 -11.78 3.33 -9.18
C TRP A 112 -10.77 2.35 -8.58
N CYS A 113 -11.22 1.32 -7.86
CA CYS A 113 -10.36 0.44 -7.09
C CYS A 113 -10.37 -0.99 -7.63
N VAL A 114 -9.17 -1.55 -7.82
CA VAL A 114 -8.99 -2.94 -8.30
C VAL A 114 -9.31 -3.98 -7.22
N VAL A 115 -9.31 -3.60 -5.93
CA VAL A 115 -9.41 -4.55 -4.81
C VAL A 115 -10.68 -5.41 -4.86
N PRO A 116 -11.90 -4.88 -5.15
CA PRO A 116 -13.09 -5.72 -5.26
C PRO A 116 -12.98 -6.81 -6.34
N HIS A 117 -12.28 -6.52 -7.43
CA HIS A 117 -12.07 -7.47 -8.54
C HIS A 117 -10.98 -8.50 -8.22
N LYS A 118 -9.94 -8.08 -7.51
CA LYS A 118 -8.78 -8.91 -7.21
C LYS A 118 -8.95 -9.77 -5.96
N GLU A 119 -9.49 -9.19 -4.89
CA GLU A 119 -9.49 -9.82 -3.56
C GLU A 119 -10.88 -10.06 -2.99
N GLY A 120 -11.92 -9.40 -3.55
CA GLY A 120 -13.29 -9.52 -3.10
C GLY A 120 -13.56 -8.88 -1.73
N GLU A 121 -14.42 -9.52 -0.95
CA GLU A 121 -14.84 -9.03 0.37
C GLU A 121 -13.73 -9.20 1.41
N VAL A 122 -13.81 -8.37 2.48
CA VAL A 122 -12.85 -8.44 3.57
C VAL A 122 -12.96 -9.78 4.31
N ARG A 123 -11.79 -10.39 4.59
CA ARG A 123 -11.67 -11.63 5.34
C ARG A 123 -10.40 -11.64 6.18
N ALA A 124 -10.38 -12.44 7.23
CA ALA A 124 -9.17 -12.77 7.98
C ALA A 124 -8.13 -13.40 7.05
N HIS A 125 -6.84 -13.14 7.31
CA HIS A 125 -5.77 -13.72 6.52
C HIS A 125 -4.66 -14.30 7.41
N ALA A 126 -3.76 -13.50 7.98
CA ALA A 126 -2.66 -13.99 8.77
C ALA A 126 -2.62 -13.36 10.17
N ASP A 127 -2.06 -14.09 11.12
CA ASP A 127 -1.64 -13.50 12.39
C ASP A 127 -0.34 -12.72 12.19
N ILE A 128 -0.17 -11.60 12.91
CA ILE A 128 1.04 -10.77 12.80
C ILE A 128 2.32 -11.57 13.09
N GLU A 129 2.27 -12.55 13.99
CA GLU A 129 3.43 -13.38 14.36
C GLU A 129 3.90 -14.27 13.22
N GLU A 130 3.00 -14.65 12.27
CA GLU A 130 3.32 -15.49 11.12
C GLU A 130 4.43 -14.90 10.23
N PHE A 131 4.48 -13.58 10.16
CA PHE A 131 5.44 -12.88 9.28
C PHE A 131 6.35 -11.88 10.02
N LEU A 132 6.26 -11.79 11.35
CA LEU A 132 7.04 -10.79 12.11
C LEU A 132 8.52 -11.15 12.22
N ASP A 133 8.88 -12.43 12.33
CA ASP A 133 10.26 -12.95 12.37
C ASP A 133 11.21 -12.15 13.29
N GLY A 134 10.76 -11.81 14.49
CA GLY A 134 11.51 -11.03 15.46
C GLY A 134 11.67 -9.54 15.15
N HIS A 135 11.16 -9.05 14.03
CA HIS A 135 11.20 -7.64 13.70
C HIS A 135 10.36 -6.80 14.68
N LYS A 136 10.79 -5.55 14.92
CA LYS A 136 10.08 -4.58 15.78
C LYS A 136 9.23 -3.58 15.00
N HIS A 137 9.32 -3.63 13.67
CA HIS A 137 8.59 -2.79 12.76
C HIS A 137 7.92 -3.66 11.70
N ALA A 138 6.67 -3.33 11.34
CA ALA A 138 5.95 -4.01 10.27
C ALA A 138 5.23 -3.02 9.35
N VAL A 139 5.34 -3.25 8.05
CA VAL A 139 4.57 -2.58 7.01
C VAL A 139 3.41 -3.50 6.63
N LEU A 140 2.20 -3.06 6.93
CA LEU A 140 0.97 -3.79 6.71
C LEU A 140 0.31 -3.32 5.41
N LEU A 141 0.01 -4.28 4.54
CA LEU A 141 -0.44 -4.04 3.18
C LEU A 141 -1.96 -4.19 3.03
N ASP A 142 -2.67 -4.24 4.15
CA ASP A 142 -4.11 -4.42 4.24
C ASP A 142 -4.90 -3.35 3.48
N ASN A 143 -5.92 -3.77 2.72
CA ASN A 143 -6.78 -2.86 1.99
C ASN A 143 -7.87 -2.20 2.88
N ASN A 144 -8.40 -2.93 3.88
CA ASN A 144 -9.37 -2.38 4.83
C ASN A 144 -9.44 -3.18 6.15
N VAL A 145 -8.34 -3.18 6.89
CA VAL A 145 -8.18 -3.92 8.15
C VAL A 145 -9.24 -3.55 9.20
N LEU A 146 -9.69 -2.29 9.24
CA LEU A 146 -10.67 -1.80 10.22
C LEU A 146 -12.09 -2.32 10.00
N ALA A 147 -12.36 -2.95 8.86
CA ALA A 147 -13.66 -3.53 8.54
C ALA A 147 -13.79 -5.00 8.99
N SER A 148 -12.77 -5.57 9.62
CA SER A 148 -12.71 -6.96 10.07
C SER A 148 -12.52 -7.03 11.58
N GLU A 149 -13.30 -7.84 12.27
CA GLU A 149 -13.09 -8.12 13.69
C GLU A 149 -11.71 -8.75 13.93
N TRP A 150 -11.31 -9.68 13.07
CA TRP A 150 -9.95 -10.23 13.08
C TRP A 150 -8.89 -9.13 12.96
N GLY A 151 -9.07 -8.19 12.02
CA GLY A 151 -8.16 -7.06 11.85
C GLY A 151 -8.04 -6.20 13.12
N LEU A 152 -9.15 -5.92 13.79
CA LEU A 152 -9.15 -5.17 15.05
C LEU A 152 -8.45 -5.94 16.17
N MET A 153 -8.70 -7.26 16.28
CA MET A 153 -7.99 -8.14 17.24
C MET A 153 -6.47 -8.13 17.00
N GLN A 154 -6.04 -8.17 15.73
CA GLN A 154 -4.62 -8.10 15.37
C GLN A 154 -4.01 -6.74 15.71
N ILE A 155 -4.74 -5.63 15.54
CA ILE A 155 -4.28 -4.30 15.96
C ILE A 155 -4.11 -4.24 17.49
N GLU A 156 -5.03 -4.81 18.26
CA GLU A 156 -4.88 -4.93 19.71
C GLU A 156 -3.66 -5.78 20.10
N LYS A 157 -3.41 -6.87 19.38
CA LYS A 157 -2.22 -7.71 19.56
C LYS A 157 -0.94 -6.92 19.29
N ILE A 158 -0.88 -6.16 18.19
CA ILE A 158 0.22 -5.27 17.83
C ILE A 158 0.49 -4.25 18.95
N VAL A 159 -0.56 -3.66 19.52
CA VAL A 159 -0.43 -2.73 20.66
C VAL A 159 0.18 -3.42 21.87
N ARG A 160 -0.29 -4.61 22.24
CA ARG A 160 0.25 -5.39 23.36
C ARG A 160 1.71 -5.79 23.16
N MET A 161 2.07 -6.19 21.94
CA MET A 161 3.44 -6.56 21.57
C MET A 161 4.39 -5.35 21.47
N GLY A 162 3.84 -4.14 21.40
CA GLY A 162 4.61 -2.92 21.28
C GLY A 162 5.31 -2.72 19.93
N ILE A 163 4.84 -3.44 18.89
CA ILE A 163 5.34 -3.34 17.52
C ILE A 163 4.98 -1.99 16.90
N ARG A 164 5.92 -1.41 16.17
CA ARG A 164 5.64 -0.22 15.35
C ARG A 164 5.12 -0.63 13.98
N VAL A 165 4.08 0.04 13.52
CA VAL A 165 3.46 -0.33 12.23
C VAL A 165 3.25 0.87 11.31
N ASP A 166 3.19 0.58 10.01
CA ASP A 166 2.69 1.46 8.96
C ASP A 166 1.62 0.70 8.16
N PHE A 167 0.36 1.12 8.23
CA PHE A 167 -0.69 0.63 7.36
C PHE A 167 -0.58 1.34 6.00
N ASN A 168 0.25 0.80 5.13
CA ASN A 168 0.74 1.47 3.93
C ASN A 168 -0.35 1.82 2.92
N GLN A 169 -1.44 1.02 2.85
CA GLN A 169 -2.56 1.30 1.94
C GLN A 169 -3.56 2.33 2.50
N GLY A 170 -3.42 2.67 3.79
CA GLY A 170 -4.28 3.61 4.49
C GLY A 170 -5.50 2.95 5.15
N LEU A 171 -5.93 3.55 6.25
CA LEU A 171 -7.08 3.12 7.03
C LEU A 171 -8.36 3.83 6.55
N ASP A 172 -9.49 3.16 6.66
CA ASP A 172 -10.79 3.73 6.26
C ASP A 172 -11.32 4.70 7.31
N ALA A 173 -11.29 6.01 7.01
CA ALA A 173 -11.78 7.08 7.88
C ALA A 173 -13.26 6.90 8.26
N ARG A 174 -14.08 6.30 7.38
CA ARG A 174 -15.51 6.03 7.65
C ARG A 174 -15.69 5.05 8.80
N ARG A 175 -14.80 4.06 8.94
CA ARG A 175 -14.82 3.12 10.07
C ARG A 175 -14.47 3.82 11.37
N ILE A 176 -13.46 4.69 11.36
CA ILE A 176 -13.08 5.49 12.52
C ILE A 176 -14.22 6.44 12.95
N ALA A 177 -14.86 7.10 11.98
CA ALA A 177 -15.96 8.02 12.24
C ALA A 177 -17.20 7.35 12.86
N ARG A 178 -17.52 6.14 12.41
CA ARG A 178 -18.72 5.39 12.82
C ARG A 178 -18.54 4.57 14.09
N THR A 179 -17.29 4.25 14.45
CA THR A 179 -16.95 3.43 15.61
C THR A 179 -15.84 4.14 16.40
N PRO A 180 -16.20 5.04 17.34
CA PRO A 180 -15.24 5.86 18.08
C PRO A 180 -14.16 5.06 18.83
N GLU A 181 -14.47 3.83 19.22
CA GLU A 181 -13.56 2.90 19.90
C GLU A 181 -12.33 2.58 19.04
N ILE A 182 -12.49 2.60 17.72
CA ILE A 182 -11.39 2.43 16.78
C ILE A 182 -10.39 3.58 16.92
N ALA A 183 -10.84 4.83 17.09
CA ALA A 183 -9.95 5.96 17.31
C ALA A 183 -9.14 5.82 18.60
N ALA A 184 -9.77 5.33 19.68
CA ALA A 184 -9.09 5.04 20.94
C ALA A 184 -8.04 3.93 20.80
N LEU A 185 -8.35 2.87 20.05
CA LEU A 185 -7.41 1.79 19.75
C LEU A 185 -6.21 2.30 18.93
N LEU A 186 -6.47 3.04 17.85
CA LEU A 186 -5.42 3.56 16.96
C LEU A 186 -4.51 4.57 17.66
N ALA A 187 -5.01 5.31 18.65
CA ALA A 187 -4.21 6.23 19.47
C ALA A 187 -3.15 5.50 20.31
N ARG A 188 -3.34 4.21 20.61
CA ARG A 188 -2.40 3.36 21.36
C ARG A 188 -1.34 2.71 20.47
N VAL A 189 -1.54 2.70 19.15
CA VAL A 189 -0.62 2.11 18.18
C VAL A 189 0.67 2.93 18.11
N LYS A 190 1.80 2.24 18.07
CA LYS A 190 3.09 2.84 17.80
C LYS A 190 3.31 2.93 16.29
N TRP A 191 3.16 4.10 15.72
CA TRP A 191 3.34 4.34 14.29
C TRP A 191 4.82 4.43 13.92
N ILE A 192 5.22 3.82 12.79
CA ILE A 192 6.56 4.04 12.22
C ILE A 192 6.71 5.52 11.88
N ARG A 193 5.74 6.08 11.16
CA ARG A 193 5.76 7.50 10.79
C ARG A 193 4.39 8.16 10.92
N PHE A 194 3.43 7.72 10.13
CA PHE A 194 2.11 8.35 10.01
C PHE A 194 0.99 7.36 10.27
N LEU A 195 -0.14 7.85 10.76
CA LEU A 195 -1.43 7.20 10.64
C LEU A 195 -1.99 7.60 9.27
N ARG A 196 -2.04 6.66 8.34
CA ARG A 196 -2.45 6.89 6.96
C ARG A 196 -3.93 6.60 6.78
N MET A 197 -4.61 7.47 6.07
CA MET A 197 -6.02 7.35 5.68
C MET A 197 -6.19 7.76 4.21
N ALA A 198 -7.40 7.61 3.67
CA ALA A 198 -7.76 8.07 2.34
C ALA A 198 -8.88 9.13 2.39
N TYR A 199 -8.80 10.12 1.50
CA TYR A 199 -9.85 11.12 1.23
C TYR A 199 -10.04 11.26 -0.28
N ASP A 200 -10.69 10.27 -0.91
CA ASP A 200 -10.71 10.10 -2.36
C ASP A 200 -11.91 10.76 -3.05
N SER A 201 -12.93 11.16 -2.30
CA SER A 201 -14.08 11.88 -2.83
C SER A 201 -14.71 12.81 -1.80
N ARG A 202 -15.38 13.85 -2.26
CA ARG A 202 -16.10 14.81 -1.41
C ARG A 202 -17.17 14.14 -0.53
N ALA A 203 -17.76 13.05 -1.00
CA ALA A 203 -18.72 12.27 -0.23
C ALA A 203 -18.16 11.69 1.09
N MET A 204 -16.85 11.68 1.27
CA MET A 204 -16.20 11.24 2.51
C MET A 204 -15.94 12.38 3.50
N GLN A 205 -16.31 13.61 3.18
CA GLN A 205 -15.91 14.82 3.94
C GLN A 205 -16.27 14.73 5.42
N ASP A 206 -17.53 14.47 5.73
CA ASP A 206 -18.02 14.42 7.11
C ASP A 206 -17.34 13.29 7.91
N ASP A 207 -17.22 12.12 7.29
CA ASP A 207 -16.53 10.97 7.90
C ASP A 207 -15.03 11.28 8.17
N VAL A 208 -14.36 11.95 7.23
CA VAL A 208 -12.95 12.35 7.37
C VAL A 208 -12.78 13.37 8.50
N HIS A 209 -13.63 14.39 8.55
CA HIS A 209 -13.60 15.39 9.62
C HIS A 209 -13.84 14.77 10.98
N LYS A 210 -14.84 13.89 11.07
CA LYS A 210 -15.17 13.19 12.31
C LYS A 210 -14.04 12.26 12.75
N ALA A 211 -13.41 11.54 11.83
CA ALA A 211 -12.26 10.68 12.13
C ALA A 211 -11.08 11.52 12.68
N ILE A 212 -10.78 12.67 12.06
CA ILE A 212 -9.73 13.59 12.52
C ILE A 212 -10.06 14.09 13.93
N GLU A 213 -11.30 14.53 14.18
CA GLU A 213 -11.75 14.99 15.49
C GLU A 213 -11.56 13.93 16.57
N LEU A 214 -12.03 12.70 16.31
CA LEU A 214 -11.93 11.57 17.22
C LEU A 214 -10.48 11.19 17.53
N LEU A 215 -9.63 11.10 16.51
CA LEU A 215 -8.21 10.78 16.68
C LEU A 215 -7.50 11.87 17.49
N ARG A 216 -7.80 13.15 17.24
CA ARG A 216 -7.24 14.27 18.01
C ARG A 216 -7.72 14.26 19.46
N LYS A 217 -8.98 13.94 19.70
CA LYS A 217 -9.55 13.78 21.06
C LYS A 217 -8.79 12.71 21.86
N HIS A 218 -8.31 11.65 21.19
CA HIS A 218 -7.49 10.61 21.80
C HIS A 218 -5.98 10.89 21.76
N GLY A 219 -5.56 12.13 21.45
CA GLY A 219 -4.16 12.56 21.55
C GLY A 219 -3.29 12.34 20.31
N VAL A 220 -3.87 11.91 19.18
CA VAL A 220 -3.12 11.79 17.92
C VAL A 220 -3.00 13.19 17.30
N PRO A 221 -1.80 13.78 17.19
CA PRO A 221 -1.67 15.12 16.64
C PRO A 221 -1.90 15.15 15.12
N ALA A 222 -2.57 16.20 14.62
CA ALA A 222 -2.95 16.34 13.22
C ALA A 222 -1.77 16.16 12.26
N ARG A 223 -0.56 16.63 12.62
CA ARG A 223 0.66 16.44 11.81
C ARG A 223 1.07 14.99 11.60
N ARG A 224 0.53 14.05 12.37
CA ARG A 224 0.72 12.61 12.20
C ARG A 224 -0.32 11.97 11.31
N LEU A 225 -1.43 12.65 11.02
CA LEU A 225 -2.48 12.18 10.13
C LEU A 225 -2.07 12.47 8.69
N PHE A 226 -1.95 11.42 7.92
CA PHE A 226 -1.55 11.46 6.52
C PHE A 226 -2.71 10.97 5.66
N PHE A 227 -3.03 11.69 4.60
CA PHE A 227 -4.15 11.36 3.73
C PHE A 227 -3.70 11.18 2.29
N TYR A 228 -3.96 10.02 1.74
CA TYR A 228 -3.99 9.84 0.29
C TYR A 228 -5.19 10.60 -0.27
N VAL A 229 -4.95 11.41 -1.28
CA VAL A 229 -6.00 12.17 -1.99
C VAL A 229 -5.94 11.79 -3.45
N LEU A 230 -6.91 10.99 -3.90
CA LEU A 230 -7.02 10.59 -5.29
C LEU A 230 -7.43 11.79 -6.15
N ILE A 231 -6.66 12.07 -7.21
CA ILE A 231 -6.99 13.08 -8.21
C ILE A 231 -7.57 12.36 -9.42
N ARG A 232 -8.88 12.43 -9.61
CA ARG A 232 -9.57 11.98 -10.81
C ARG A 232 -9.74 13.13 -11.80
N ASP A 233 -10.78 13.11 -12.59
CA ASP A 233 -11.02 14.11 -13.65
C ASP A 233 -11.25 15.52 -13.09
N ASP A 234 -11.90 15.63 -11.93
CA ASP A 234 -12.11 16.89 -11.24
C ASP A 234 -10.92 17.25 -10.34
N THR A 235 -9.98 18.01 -10.90
CA THR A 235 -8.79 18.49 -10.18
C THR A 235 -9.11 19.59 -9.18
N GLU A 236 -10.19 20.36 -9.37
CA GLU A 236 -10.62 21.41 -8.44
C GLU A 236 -11.23 20.80 -7.16
N ASP A 237 -12.01 19.70 -7.28
CA ASP A 237 -12.47 18.96 -6.11
C ASP A 237 -11.28 18.40 -5.31
N ALA A 238 -10.30 17.81 -5.99
CA ALA A 238 -9.10 17.30 -5.33
C ALA A 238 -8.30 18.42 -4.65
N LEU A 239 -8.14 19.59 -5.29
CA LEU A 239 -7.50 20.75 -4.71
C LEU A 239 -8.25 21.25 -3.45
N GLY A 240 -9.59 21.26 -3.50
CA GLY A 240 -10.42 21.61 -2.35
C GLY A 240 -10.14 20.70 -1.15
N ARG A 241 -10.13 19.37 -1.35
CA ARG A 241 -9.83 18.38 -0.30
C ARG A 241 -8.40 18.53 0.24
N ILE A 242 -7.43 18.81 -0.62
CA ILE A 242 -6.04 19.07 -0.22
C ILE A 242 -5.94 20.31 0.66
N ARG A 243 -6.59 21.42 0.28
CA ARG A 243 -6.62 22.68 1.05
C ARG A 243 -7.28 22.49 2.42
N GLU A 244 -8.36 21.75 2.46
CA GLU A 244 -9.08 21.41 3.68
C GLU A 244 -8.19 20.62 4.66
N LEU A 245 -7.51 19.57 4.20
CA LEU A 245 -6.55 18.81 5.01
C LEU A 245 -5.39 19.69 5.51
N LYS A 246 -4.89 20.61 4.66
CA LYS A 246 -3.86 21.57 5.03
C LYS A 246 -4.34 22.48 6.16
N ALA A 247 -5.57 23.01 6.07
CA ALA A 247 -6.17 23.87 7.09
C ALA A 247 -6.36 23.12 8.43
N LEU A 248 -6.66 21.81 8.38
CA LEU A 248 -6.77 20.95 9.55
C LEU A 248 -5.41 20.54 10.16
N GLY A 249 -4.30 20.94 9.53
CA GLY A 249 -2.93 20.61 9.95
C GLY A 249 -2.51 19.16 9.64
N CYS A 250 -3.26 18.48 8.78
CA CYS A 250 -2.96 17.13 8.30
C CYS A 250 -1.97 17.13 7.13
N GLN A 251 -1.48 15.96 6.74
CA GLN A 251 -0.50 15.80 5.67
C GLN A 251 -1.16 15.17 4.44
N PRO A 252 -1.59 15.92 3.43
CA PRO A 252 -2.10 15.35 2.19
C PRO A 252 -0.95 14.80 1.34
N PHE A 253 -1.28 13.75 0.57
CA PHE A 253 -0.45 13.19 -0.49
C PHE A 253 -1.33 12.91 -1.70
N ALA A 254 -1.13 13.67 -2.74
CA ALA A 254 -1.94 13.65 -3.93
C ALA A 254 -1.50 12.52 -4.88
N GLN A 255 -2.45 11.70 -5.31
CA GLN A 255 -2.23 10.57 -6.21
C GLN A 255 -3.04 10.76 -7.49
N PRO A 256 -2.41 11.06 -8.63
CA PRO A 256 -3.08 11.05 -9.92
C PRO A 256 -3.67 9.67 -10.20
N TYR A 257 -4.96 9.62 -10.49
CA TYR A 257 -5.65 8.38 -10.80
C TYR A 257 -5.08 7.73 -12.07
N ARG A 258 -4.84 6.44 -11.97
CA ARG A 258 -4.53 5.58 -13.12
C ARG A 258 -5.60 4.53 -13.21
N ASP A 259 -6.30 4.52 -14.33
CA ASP A 259 -7.31 3.52 -14.59
C ASP A 259 -6.65 2.14 -14.69
N PHE A 260 -7.12 1.19 -13.89
CA PHE A 260 -6.60 -0.16 -13.90
C PHE A 260 -7.17 -1.01 -15.05
N GLU A 261 -8.29 -0.59 -15.64
CA GLU A 261 -8.92 -1.25 -16.80
C GLU A 261 -8.37 -0.72 -18.13
N HIS A 262 -8.07 0.58 -18.18
CA HIS A 262 -7.61 1.25 -19.39
C HIS A 262 -6.18 1.82 -19.22
N GLU A 263 -5.44 1.92 -20.29
CA GLU A 263 -4.04 2.41 -20.25
C GLU A 263 -3.92 3.94 -20.23
N GLY A 264 -4.92 4.63 -19.70
CA GLY A 264 -4.93 6.08 -19.60
C GLY A 264 -3.82 6.62 -18.69
N LYS A 265 -3.04 7.57 -19.20
CA LYS A 265 -2.09 8.32 -18.37
C LYS A 265 -2.82 9.47 -17.69
N PRO A 266 -2.48 9.79 -16.42
CA PRO A 266 -2.99 10.99 -15.79
C PRO A 266 -2.67 12.24 -16.61
N SER A 267 -3.58 13.21 -16.62
CA SER A 267 -3.40 14.47 -17.32
C SER A 267 -2.24 15.30 -16.75
N TRP A 268 -1.77 16.26 -17.53
CA TRP A 268 -0.76 17.23 -17.07
C TRP A 268 -1.24 17.98 -15.81
N GLU A 269 -2.51 18.31 -15.72
CA GLU A 269 -3.07 19.03 -14.58
C GLU A 269 -3.08 18.17 -13.31
N GLN A 270 -3.44 16.90 -13.41
CA GLN A 270 -3.35 15.96 -12.29
C GLN A 270 -1.89 15.81 -11.80
N TRP A 271 -0.93 15.68 -12.72
CA TRP A 271 0.48 15.60 -12.36
C TRP A 271 1.00 16.90 -11.74
N ARG A 272 0.59 18.05 -12.26
CA ARG A 272 0.98 19.37 -11.73
C ARG A 272 0.47 19.58 -10.31
N LEU A 273 -0.79 19.23 -10.04
CA LEU A 273 -1.38 19.30 -8.71
C LEU A 273 -0.65 18.36 -7.73
N ALA A 274 -0.41 17.11 -8.14
CA ALA A 274 0.32 16.15 -7.31
C ALA A 274 1.76 16.60 -7.03
N TYR A 275 2.45 17.13 -8.03
CA TYR A 275 3.80 17.66 -7.87
C TYR A 275 3.87 18.79 -6.83
N TRP A 276 2.92 19.75 -6.88
CA TRP A 276 2.83 20.82 -5.91
C TRP A 276 2.52 20.30 -4.50
N CYS A 277 1.52 19.44 -4.36
CA CYS A 277 1.08 18.91 -3.08
C CYS A 277 2.16 18.06 -2.39
N ASN A 278 2.83 17.18 -3.15
CA ASN A 278 3.74 16.18 -2.59
C ASN A 278 5.13 16.73 -2.26
N ARG A 279 5.47 17.93 -2.72
CA ARG A 279 6.72 18.62 -2.38
C ARG A 279 6.53 19.56 -1.20
N LYS A 280 6.81 19.09 0.00
CA LYS A 280 6.58 19.85 1.24
C LYS A 280 7.05 21.30 1.23
N PRO A 281 8.29 21.64 0.80
CA PRO A 281 8.70 23.05 0.75
C PRO A 281 7.78 23.88 -0.15
N LEU A 282 7.42 23.36 -1.32
CA LEU A 282 6.53 24.02 -2.27
C LEU A 282 5.09 24.16 -1.71
N PHE A 283 4.56 23.08 -1.18
CA PHE A 283 3.22 23.00 -0.60
C PHE A 283 3.00 23.99 0.56
N HIS A 284 4.02 24.23 1.37
CA HIS A 284 3.91 25.12 2.53
C HIS A 284 4.20 26.59 2.21
N SER A 285 5.01 26.89 1.16
CA SER A 285 5.49 28.24 0.86
C SER A 285 4.73 28.96 -0.26
N VAL A 286 4.07 28.23 -1.16
CA VAL A 286 3.44 28.79 -2.37
C VAL A 286 2.00 28.26 -2.46
N ASP A 287 1.03 29.17 -2.69
CA ASP A 287 -0.35 28.73 -3.01
C ASP A 287 -0.39 28.10 -4.40
N TYR A 288 -1.35 27.16 -4.62
CA TYR A 288 -1.45 26.45 -5.88
C TYR A 288 -1.72 27.36 -7.08
N GLU A 289 -2.54 28.43 -6.90
CA GLU A 289 -2.84 29.36 -7.98
C GLU A 289 -1.61 30.17 -8.41
N GLU A 290 -0.78 30.56 -7.45
CA GLU A 290 0.49 31.22 -7.74
C GLU A 290 1.46 30.28 -8.44
N TYR A 291 1.55 29.03 -7.96
CA TYR A 291 2.38 27.99 -8.57
C TYR A 291 1.94 27.67 -10.01
N ARG A 292 0.64 27.60 -10.25
CA ARG A 292 0.04 27.32 -11.55
C ARG A 292 0.38 28.39 -12.58
N LYS A 293 0.32 29.69 -12.18
CA LYS A 293 0.65 30.84 -13.05
C LYS A 293 2.13 30.92 -13.44
N LYS A 294 3.06 30.52 -12.58
CA LYS A 294 4.50 30.60 -12.83
C LYS A 294 5.02 29.53 -13.80
N ARG A 295 4.21 28.59 -14.21
CA ARG A 295 4.60 27.44 -15.07
C ARG A 295 3.71 27.28 -16.31
N THR A 296 2.91 28.26 -16.66
CA THR A 296 2.32 28.47 -17.97
C THR A 296 3.23 29.37 -18.79
#